data_2d9f6274a1c251572e9805f373d6eed8
#
_entry.id   2d9f6274a1c251572e9805f373d6eed8
#
_cell.length_a   1.000
_cell.length_b   1.000
_cell.length_c   1.000
_cell.angle_alpha   90.00
_cell.angle_beta   90.00
_cell.angle_gamma   90.00
#
_symmetry.space_group_name_H-M   'P 1'
#
loop_
_entity.id
_entity.type
_entity.pdbx_description
1 polymer ?
#
loop_
_entity_poly.entity_id
_entity_poly.type
_entity_poly.pdbx_seq_one_letter_code
_entity_poly.pdbx_strand_id
1 'polypeptide(L)'
;MSKILIVEDETIIRTALRKLLERNQYEVSEAPSVKEATTKYNLKDFDLVISDLRLPGGLGTELIKLAGNTPVLIMTSYASLRSAVDSMRMGAVDYVAKPFDHDEMVNAVKRVIGKAKAANKVAPQGLTASKAIAGMIGSSDVMQDLYNRIHKVAPTAATVLIHGETGTGKELVA
;
A
#
# COMPACT_ATOMS: atom_id res chain seq x y z
N MET A 1 19.29 6.03 1.95
CA MET A 1 18.75 4.68 2.24
C MET A 1 17.33 4.88 2.70
N SER A 2 16.37 4.02 2.31
CA SER A 2 14.98 4.21 2.79
C SER A 2 14.85 3.58 4.17
N LYS A 3 14.12 4.28 5.06
CA LYS A 3 13.90 3.89 6.45
C LYS A 3 12.57 3.19 6.61
N ILE A 4 12.58 2.01 7.19
CA ILE A 4 11.38 1.19 7.40
C ILE A 4 11.23 0.90 8.89
N LEU A 5 10.03 1.10 9.43
CA LEU A 5 9.67 0.65 10.77
C LEU A 5 8.85 -0.64 10.66
N ILE A 6 9.25 -1.67 11.39
CA ILE A 6 8.50 -2.93 11.55
C ILE A 6 7.81 -2.90 12.91
N VAL A 7 6.50 -3.12 12.93
CA VAL A 7 5.71 -3.26 14.17
C VAL A 7 5.05 -4.64 14.18
N GLU A 8 5.63 -5.54 14.97
CA GLU A 8 5.30 -6.97 15.00
C GLU A 8 5.65 -7.51 16.39
N ASP A 9 4.72 -8.17 17.06
CA ASP A 9 4.94 -8.70 18.40
C ASP A 9 5.74 -10.03 18.41
N GLU A 10 5.57 -10.85 17.38
CA GLU A 10 6.30 -12.09 17.23
C GLU A 10 7.78 -11.84 16.87
N THR A 11 8.68 -12.07 17.81
CA THR A 11 10.12 -11.84 17.65
C THR A 11 10.72 -12.59 16.46
N ILE A 12 10.23 -13.79 16.17
CA ILE A 12 10.72 -14.61 15.05
C ILE A 12 10.41 -13.96 13.73
N ILE A 13 9.15 -13.53 13.53
CA ILE A 13 8.69 -12.86 12.31
C ILE A 13 9.38 -11.51 12.17
N ARG A 14 9.43 -10.73 13.24
CA ARG A 14 10.09 -9.41 13.27
C ARG A 14 11.56 -9.51 12.87
N THR A 15 12.30 -10.45 13.46
CA THR A 15 13.72 -10.66 13.14
C THR A 15 13.94 -11.15 11.71
N ALA A 16 13.07 -12.04 11.21
CA ALA A 16 13.15 -12.53 9.83
C ALA A 16 12.92 -11.40 8.83
N LEU A 17 11.89 -10.58 9.04
CA LEU A 17 11.59 -9.39 8.23
C LEU A 17 12.74 -8.38 8.24
N ARG A 18 13.28 -8.09 9.40
CA ARG A 18 14.43 -7.20 9.53
C ARG A 18 15.58 -7.68 8.66
N LYS A 19 16.01 -8.93 8.82
CA LYS A 19 17.11 -9.50 8.03
C LYS A 19 16.83 -9.45 6.52
N LEU A 20 15.59 -9.73 6.12
CA LEU A 20 15.16 -9.67 4.73
C LEU A 20 15.32 -8.26 4.15
N LEU A 21 14.82 -7.26 4.87
CA LEU A 21 14.85 -5.87 4.42
C LEU A 21 16.25 -5.25 4.48
N GLU A 22 17.05 -5.55 5.51
CA GLU A 22 18.45 -5.13 5.59
C GLU A 22 19.29 -5.68 4.42
N ARG A 23 19.06 -6.94 4.02
CA ARG A 23 19.70 -7.53 2.81
C ARG A 23 19.31 -6.81 1.53
N ASN A 24 18.14 -6.20 1.49
CA ASN A 24 17.66 -5.38 0.38
C ASN A 24 18.01 -3.89 0.52
N GLN A 25 19.00 -3.56 1.37
CA GLN A 25 19.55 -2.21 1.55
C GLN A 25 18.54 -1.18 2.13
N TYR A 26 17.63 -1.64 2.99
CA TYR A 26 16.78 -0.76 3.78
C TYR A 26 17.37 -0.58 5.18
N GLU A 27 17.19 0.60 5.76
CA GLU A 27 17.46 0.87 7.18
C GLU A 27 16.22 0.47 7.98
N VAL A 28 16.36 -0.45 8.93
CA VAL A 28 15.21 -1.05 9.62
C VAL A 28 15.24 -0.73 11.10
N SER A 29 14.11 -0.24 11.60
CA SER A 29 13.81 -0.10 13.03
C SER A 29 12.67 -1.05 13.41
N GLU A 30 12.59 -1.43 14.68
CA GLU A 30 11.65 -2.44 15.17
C GLU A 30 10.90 -1.96 16.43
N ALA A 31 9.63 -2.35 16.53
CA ALA A 31 8.83 -2.20 17.73
C ALA A 31 7.89 -3.40 17.90
N PRO A 32 7.66 -3.91 19.13
CA PRO A 32 6.76 -5.04 19.39
C PRO A 32 5.29 -4.65 19.55
N SER A 33 4.96 -3.36 19.57
CA SER A 33 3.60 -2.87 19.79
C SER A 33 3.40 -1.46 19.22
N VAL A 34 2.14 -1.07 19.03
CA VAL A 34 1.75 0.30 18.63
C VAL A 34 2.29 1.32 19.63
N LYS A 35 2.14 1.03 20.93
CA LYS A 35 2.59 1.92 22.01
C LYS A 35 4.10 2.17 21.93
N GLU A 36 4.91 1.13 21.80
CA GLU A 36 6.36 1.28 21.71
C GLU A 36 6.77 1.98 20.43
N ALA A 37 6.15 1.66 19.29
CA ALA A 37 6.38 2.33 18.02
C ALA A 37 6.20 3.85 18.14
N THR A 38 5.11 4.28 18.75
CA THR A 38 4.76 5.70 18.87
C THR A 38 5.52 6.44 19.99
N THR A 39 5.98 5.73 21.01
CA THR A 39 6.77 6.32 22.10
C THR A 39 8.25 6.48 21.72
N LYS A 40 8.79 5.49 20.98
CA LYS A 40 10.22 5.42 20.66
C LYS A 40 10.58 6.13 19.36
N TYR A 41 9.63 6.19 18.42
CA TYR A 41 9.87 6.71 17.09
C TYR A 41 8.84 7.77 16.68
N ASN A 42 9.30 8.75 15.91
CA ASN A 42 8.40 9.60 15.15
C ASN A 42 8.11 8.90 13.81
N LEU A 43 6.87 8.44 13.62
CA LEU A 43 6.47 7.65 12.45
C LEU A 43 6.67 8.39 11.12
N LYS A 44 6.70 9.72 11.16
CA LYS A 44 6.90 10.58 9.97
C LYS A 44 8.34 10.57 9.45
N ASP A 45 9.28 10.04 10.22
CA ASP A 45 10.70 9.97 9.85
C ASP A 45 11.02 8.72 9.01
N PHE A 46 9.99 7.88 8.76
CA PHE A 46 10.11 6.65 7.98
C PHE A 46 9.50 6.80 6.58
N ASP A 47 10.09 6.10 5.63
CA ASP A 47 9.57 5.99 4.25
C ASP A 47 8.43 4.95 4.14
N LEU A 48 8.35 4.04 5.12
CA LEU A 48 7.32 2.99 5.21
C LEU A 48 7.20 2.46 6.63
N VAL A 49 5.98 2.21 7.08
CA VAL A 49 5.70 1.41 8.27
C VAL A 49 5.08 0.07 7.83
N ILE A 50 5.61 -1.04 8.30
CA ILE A 50 5.07 -2.39 8.11
C ILE A 50 4.52 -2.84 9.47
N SER A 51 3.24 -3.14 9.56
CA SER A 51 2.60 -3.48 10.82
C SER A 51 1.76 -4.75 10.74
N ASP A 52 1.84 -5.61 11.75
CA ASP A 52 0.79 -6.61 11.92
C ASP A 52 -0.55 -5.93 12.18
N LEU A 53 -1.61 -6.53 11.67
CA LEU A 53 -2.98 -6.07 11.92
C LEU A 53 -3.35 -6.19 13.40
N ARG A 54 -2.93 -7.27 14.05
CA ARG A 54 -3.25 -7.56 15.47
C ARG A 54 -2.00 -7.51 16.32
N LEU A 55 -1.93 -6.48 17.14
CA LEU A 55 -0.82 -6.26 18.06
C LEU A 55 -1.33 -6.25 19.52
N PRO A 56 -0.49 -6.60 20.49
CA PRO A 56 -0.85 -6.46 21.90
C PRO A 56 -1.24 -5.01 22.22
N GLY A 57 -2.45 -4.85 22.74
CA GLY A 57 -2.98 -3.56 23.17
C GLY A 57 -3.55 -2.66 22.09
N GLY A 58 -3.67 -3.13 20.81
CA GLY A 58 -4.26 -2.32 19.75
C GLY A 58 -4.23 -2.97 18.37
N LEU A 59 -4.75 -2.27 17.38
CA LEU A 59 -4.72 -2.68 15.99
C LEU A 59 -3.62 -1.93 15.23
N GLY A 60 -2.88 -2.63 14.39
CA GLY A 60 -1.87 -2.02 13.52
C GLY A 60 -2.43 -0.92 12.61
N THR A 61 -3.72 -0.95 12.31
CA THR A 61 -4.42 0.11 11.56
C THR A 61 -4.46 1.45 12.29
N GLU A 62 -4.24 1.48 13.61
CA GLU A 62 -4.13 2.75 14.35
C GLU A 62 -2.91 3.55 13.90
N LEU A 63 -1.83 2.86 13.50
CA LEU A 63 -0.62 3.49 12.97
C LEU A 63 -0.88 4.29 11.70
N ILE A 64 -1.90 3.93 10.90
CA ILE A 64 -2.26 4.65 9.67
C ILE A 64 -2.61 6.11 9.99
N LYS A 65 -3.39 6.33 11.04
CA LYS A 65 -3.79 7.69 11.47
C LYS A 65 -2.61 8.45 12.09
N LEU A 66 -1.75 7.74 12.81
CA LEU A 66 -0.63 8.33 13.54
C LEU A 66 0.57 8.63 12.63
N ALA A 67 0.75 7.85 11.58
CA ALA A 67 1.82 8.00 10.60
C ALA A 67 1.61 9.20 9.65
N GLY A 68 0.39 9.71 9.55
CA GLY A 68 0.07 10.84 8.66
C GLY A 68 0.31 10.49 7.20
N ASN A 69 1.32 11.08 6.58
CA ASN A 69 1.65 10.84 5.16
C ASN A 69 2.59 9.64 4.94
N THR A 70 3.14 9.06 6.01
CA THR A 70 3.99 7.87 5.89
C THR A 70 3.13 6.67 5.54
N PRO A 71 3.41 5.98 4.42
CA PRO A 71 2.64 4.83 4.01
C PRO A 71 2.72 3.69 5.03
N VAL A 72 1.58 3.01 5.26
CA VAL A 72 1.48 1.87 6.17
C VAL A 72 1.04 0.64 5.40
N LEU A 73 1.87 -0.41 5.40
CA LEU A 73 1.58 -1.73 4.87
C LEU A 73 1.13 -2.62 6.03
N ILE A 74 0.00 -3.28 5.87
CA ILE A 74 -0.55 -4.18 6.88
C ILE A 74 -0.21 -5.64 6.55
N MET A 75 0.29 -6.38 7.55
CA MET A 75 0.45 -7.81 7.51
C MET A 75 -0.58 -8.49 8.41
N THR A 76 -1.00 -9.71 8.09
CA THR A 76 -1.89 -10.46 8.98
C THR A 76 -1.91 -11.97 8.69
N SER A 77 -2.03 -12.76 9.74
CA SER A 77 -2.33 -14.21 9.65
C SER A 77 -3.80 -14.49 9.33
N TYR A 78 -4.67 -13.49 9.43
CA TYR A 78 -6.10 -13.60 9.15
C TYR A 78 -6.45 -12.97 7.82
N ALA A 79 -5.94 -13.57 6.74
CA ALA A 79 -6.20 -13.13 5.37
C ALA A 79 -7.65 -13.45 4.98
N SER A 80 -8.60 -12.62 5.38
CA SER A 80 -9.93 -12.59 4.79
C SER A 80 -10.05 -11.43 3.82
N LEU A 81 -10.82 -11.61 2.76
CA LEU A 81 -11.13 -10.52 1.81
C LEU A 81 -11.67 -9.28 2.56
N ARG A 82 -12.46 -9.52 3.60
CA ARG A 82 -13.05 -8.46 4.43
C ARG A 82 -11.99 -7.67 5.19
N SER A 83 -11.04 -8.34 5.86
CA SER A 83 -9.99 -7.64 6.61
C SER A 83 -9.03 -6.87 5.70
N ALA A 84 -8.75 -7.38 4.51
CA ALA A 84 -7.98 -6.66 3.50
C ALA A 84 -8.71 -5.38 3.04
N VAL A 85 -10.00 -5.49 2.68
CA VAL A 85 -10.82 -4.35 2.27
C VAL A 85 -10.94 -3.31 3.38
N ASP A 86 -11.15 -3.72 4.63
CA ASP A 86 -11.28 -2.80 5.76
C ASP A 86 -9.95 -2.08 6.03
N SER A 87 -8.80 -2.75 5.96
CA SER A 87 -7.48 -2.13 6.12
C SER A 87 -7.20 -1.10 5.03
N MET A 88 -7.55 -1.42 3.77
CA MET A 88 -7.40 -0.49 2.65
C MET A 88 -8.33 0.72 2.77
N ARG A 89 -9.57 0.53 3.24
CA ARG A 89 -10.51 1.63 3.53
C ARG A 89 -10.02 2.55 4.64
N MET A 90 -9.28 2.01 5.62
CA MET A 90 -8.67 2.80 6.68
C MET A 90 -7.42 3.57 6.23
N GLY A 91 -6.97 3.35 5.00
CA GLY A 91 -5.84 4.06 4.40
C GLY A 91 -4.52 3.29 4.37
N ALA A 92 -4.54 1.97 4.60
CA ALA A 92 -3.38 1.13 4.33
C ALA A 92 -3.02 1.22 2.84
N VAL A 93 -1.73 1.33 2.54
CA VAL A 93 -1.27 1.43 1.14
C VAL A 93 -1.15 0.08 0.46
N ASP A 94 -1.00 -0.98 1.25
CA ASP A 94 -0.94 -2.36 0.79
C ASP A 94 -1.25 -3.33 1.93
N TYR A 95 -1.44 -4.59 1.58
CA TYR A 95 -1.83 -5.65 2.50
C TYR A 95 -1.14 -6.95 2.10
N VAL A 96 -0.49 -7.64 3.06
CA VAL A 96 0.22 -8.90 2.85
C VAL A 96 -0.28 -9.95 3.83
N ALA A 97 -0.66 -11.11 3.30
CA ALA A 97 -1.10 -12.25 4.12
C ALA A 97 0.09 -13.04 4.67
N LYS A 98 0.04 -13.47 5.92
CA LYS A 98 0.97 -14.43 6.49
C LYS A 98 0.43 -15.87 6.30
N PRO A 99 1.26 -16.85 5.93
CA PRO A 99 2.68 -16.75 5.59
C PRO A 99 2.90 -16.11 4.21
N PHE A 100 3.93 -15.30 4.07
CA PHE A 100 4.31 -14.63 2.82
C PHE A 100 5.69 -15.09 2.35
N ASP A 101 5.90 -15.07 1.05
CA ASP A 101 7.21 -15.30 0.47
C ASP A 101 8.11 -14.07 0.59
N HIS A 102 9.42 -14.29 0.64
CA HIS A 102 10.41 -13.21 0.68
C HIS A 102 10.25 -12.25 -0.50
N ASP A 103 10.05 -12.78 -1.71
CA ASP A 103 9.89 -11.98 -2.92
C ASP A 103 8.59 -11.17 -2.91
N GLU A 104 7.50 -11.74 -2.39
CA GLU A 104 6.22 -11.04 -2.24
C GLU A 104 6.38 -9.80 -1.35
N MET A 105 6.98 -9.97 -0.17
CA MET A 105 7.22 -8.86 0.76
C MET A 105 8.15 -7.81 0.17
N VAL A 106 9.27 -8.21 -0.42
CA VAL A 106 10.24 -7.27 -1.02
C VAL A 106 9.61 -6.50 -2.18
N ASN A 107 8.79 -7.15 -3.01
CA ASN A 107 8.09 -6.50 -4.11
C ASN A 107 7.02 -5.52 -3.62
N ALA A 108 6.28 -5.86 -2.57
CA ALA A 108 5.33 -4.94 -1.93
C ALA A 108 6.04 -3.69 -1.40
N VAL A 109 7.14 -3.86 -0.68
CA VAL A 109 7.95 -2.76 -0.15
C VAL A 109 8.50 -1.87 -1.27
N LYS A 110 9.09 -2.46 -2.32
CA LYS A 110 9.61 -1.72 -3.48
C LYS A 110 8.51 -0.91 -4.18
N ARG A 111 7.33 -1.50 -4.36
CA ARG A 111 6.18 -0.85 -4.99
C ARG A 111 5.73 0.37 -4.18
N VAL A 112 5.60 0.23 -2.86
CA VAL A 112 5.14 1.31 -1.98
C VAL A 112 6.16 2.45 -1.93
N ILE A 113 7.43 2.14 -1.66
CA ILE A 113 8.50 3.15 -1.57
C ILE A 113 8.72 3.82 -2.93
N GLY A 114 8.63 3.07 -4.03
CA GLY A 114 8.73 3.62 -5.39
C GLY A 114 7.63 4.63 -5.70
N LYS A 115 6.38 4.33 -5.35
CA LYS A 115 5.24 5.24 -5.51
C LYS A 115 5.41 6.50 -4.64
N ALA A 116 5.81 6.35 -3.38
CA ALA A 116 6.02 7.48 -2.47
C ALA A 116 7.14 8.42 -2.96
N LYS A 117 8.24 7.88 -3.48
CA LYS A 117 9.34 8.67 -4.06
C LYS A 117 8.94 9.36 -5.37
N ALA A 118 8.09 8.73 -6.18
CA ALA A 118 7.56 9.35 -7.40
C ALA A 118 6.62 10.52 -7.06
N ALA A 119 5.77 10.36 -6.05
CA ALA A 119 4.89 11.42 -5.56
C ALA A 119 5.66 12.61 -4.97
N ASN A 120 6.76 12.37 -4.27
CA ASN A 120 7.61 13.44 -3.71
C ASN A 120 8.51 14.14 -4.74
N LYS A 121 8.72 13.56 -5.92
CA LYS A 121 9.47 14.21 -7.03
C LYS A 121 8.60 15.11 -7.89
N VAL A 122 7.30 15.03 -7.76
CA VAL A 122 6.36 15.93 -8.46
C VAL A 122 5.93 17.00 -7.46
N ALA A 123 6.71 18.08 -7.37
CA ALA A 123 6.16 19.36 -6.90
C ALA A 123 4.94 19.70 -7.79
N PRO A 124 3.92 20.42 -7.28
CA PRO A 124 2.69 20.66 -8.01
C PRO A 124 2.95 21.57 -9.20
N GLN A 125 3.35 20.99 -10.29
CA GLN A 125 3.22 21.63 -11.59
C GLN A 125 1.92 21.13 -12.20
N GLY A 126 1.06 22.10 -12.43
CA GLY A 126 -0.24 22.08 -13.06
C GLY A 126 -0.69 20.78 -13.73
N LEU A 127 -1.94 20.46 -13.45
CA LEU A 127 -2.78 19.52 -14.17
C LEU A 127 -2.34 19.31 -15.63
N THR A 128 -1.38 18.39 -15.85
CA THR A 128 -1.25 17.82 -17.17
C THR A 128 -2.39 16.84 -17.31
N ALA A 129 -3.30 17.17 -18.20
CA ALA A 129 -4.40 16.32 -18.62
C ALA A 129 -3.90 14.87 -18.75
N SER A 130 -4.19 14.01 -17.75
CA SER A 130 -4.13 12.57 -17.95
C SER A 130 -5.00 12.30 -19.17
N LYS A 131 -4.51 11.49 -20.09
CA LYS A 131 -5.20 11.12 -21.32
C LYS A 131 -6.62 10.68 -20.98
N ALA A 132 -7.56 11.61 -21.03
CA ALA A 132 -8.98 11.34 -20.84
C ALA A 132 -9.38 10.33 -21.92
N ILE A 133 -9.76 9.14 -21.53
CA ILE A 133 -10.37 8.20 -22.45
C ILE A 133 -11.74 8.80 -22.77
N ALA A 134 -11.99 9.01 -24.05
CA ALA A 134 -13.16 9.62 -24.66
C ALA A 134 -14.38 9.79 -23.72
N GLY A 135 -14.49 10.95 -23.06
CA GLY A 135 -15.67 11.31 -22.26
C GLY A 135 -15.69 10.84 -20.80
N MET A 136 -14.73 10.04 -20.34
CA MET A 136 -14.63 9.63 -18.94
C MET A 136 -13.93 10.72 -18.13
N ILE A 137 -14.61 11.23 -17.09
CA ILE A 137 -14.10 12.29 -16.21
C ILE A 137 -13.88 11.69 -14.82
N GLY A 138 -12.65 11.81 -14.30
CA GLY A 138 -12.32 11.41 -12.94
C GLY A 138 -10.82 11.43 -12.69
N SER A 139 -10.41 11.96 -11.54
CA SER A 139 -9.00 12.06 -11.12
C SER A 139 -8.70 11.25 -9.87
N SER A 140 -9.66 10.48 -9.34
CA SER A 140 -9.43 9.63 -8.18
C SER A 140 -8.49 8.48 -8.51
N ASP A 141 -7.78 7.97 -7.50
CA ASP A 141 -6.85 6.84 -7.67
C ASP A 141 -7.53 5.61 -8.28
N VAL A 142 -8.81 5.38 -7.94
CA VAL A 142 -9.64 4.31 -8.50
C VAL A 142 -9.86 4.50 -10.00
N MET A 143 -10.10 5.74 -10.45
CA MET A 143 -10.25 6.05 -11.87
C MET A 143 -8.93 5.93 -12.61
N GLN A 144 -7.81 6.33 -12.01
CA GLN A 144 -6.49 6.15 -12.61
C GLN A 144 -6.15 4.66 -12.80
N ASP A 145 -6.47 3.82 -11.82
CA ASP A 145 -6.28 2.37 -11.95
C ASP A 145 -7.17 1.78 -13.05
N LEU A 146 -8.41 2.25 -13.16
CA LEU A 146 -9.32 1.87 -14.24
C LEU A 146 -8.74 2.26 -15.62
N TYR A 147 -8.27 3.49 -15.79
CA TYR A 147 -7.62 3.94 -17.03
C TYR A 147 -6.41 3.09 -17.39
N ASN A 148 -5.57 2.76 -16.42
CA ASN A 148 -4.40 1.90 -16.64
C ASN A 148 -4.80 0.49 -17.09
N ARG A 149 -5.86 -0.07 -16.54
CA ARG A 149 -6.41 -1.37 -16.97
C ARG A 149 -6.95 -1.32 -18.39
N ILE A 150 -7.73 -0.28 -18.73
CA ILE A 150 -8.26 -0.09 -20.07
C ILE A 150 -7.12 0.01 -21.09
N HIS A 151 -6.13 0.86 -20.85
CA HIS A 151 -4.96 1.02 -21.73
C HIS A 151 -4.15 -0.27 -21.90
N LYS A 152 -4.08 -1.11 -20.88
CA LYS A 152 -3.38 -2.39 -20.94
C LYS A 152 -4.11 -3.43 -21.78
N VAL A 153 -5.43 -3.38 -21.81
CA VAL A 153 -6.28 -4.38 -22.48
C VAL A 153 -6.68 -3.93 -23.89
N ALA A 154 -6.91 -2.64 -24.10
CA ALA A 154 -7.36 -2.08 -25.39
C ALA A 154 -6.53 -2.52 -26.62
N PRO A 155 -5.18 -2.66 -26.54
CA PRO A 155 -4.40 -3.13 -27.70
C PRO A 155 -4.44 -4.65 -27.90
N THR A 156 -5.15 -5.41 -27.06
CA THR A 156 -5.20 -6.88 -27.14
C THR A 156 -6.50 -7.36 -27.78
N ALA A 157 -6.47 -8.56 -28.40
CA ALA A 157 -7.68 -9.21 -28.91
C ALA A 157 -8.42 -10.04 -27.84
N ALA A 158 -8.17 -9.77 -26.55
CA ALA A 158 -8.78 -10.49 -25.44
C ALA A 158 -10.22 -10.03 -25.20
N THR A 159 -11.12 -10.97 -24.93
CA THR A 159 -12.48 -10.64 -24.47
C THR A 159 -12.44 -10.12 -23.05
N VAL A 160 -13.02 -8.94 -22.81
CA VAL A 160 -13.06 -8.29 -21.50
C VAL A 160 -14.48 -8.17 -21.02
N LEU A 161 -14.73 -8.59 -19.79
CA LEU A 161 -16.01 -8.40 -19.13
C LEU A 161 -15.98 -7.09 -18.31
N ILE A 162 -16.84 -6.14 -18.68
CA ILE A 162 -17.00 -4.87 -17.97
C ILE A 162 -18.19 -5.00 -17.01
N HIS A 163 -17.93 -4.94 -15.71
CA HIS A 163 -18.94 -5.02 -14.67
C HIS A 163 -19.11 -3.70 -13.93
N GLY A 164 -20.34 -3.30 -13.65
CA GLY A 164 -20.67 -2.09 -12.91
C GLY A 164 -22.17 -1.84 -12.85
N GLU A 165 -22.62 -0.97 -11.95
CA GLU A 165 -24.03 -0.60 -11.80
C GLU A 165 -24.56 0.17 -13.04
N THR A 166 -25.88 0.22 -13.19
CA THR A 166 -26.51 0.99 -14.28
C THR A 166 -26.19 2.48 -14.15
N GLY A 167 -25.79 3.12 -15.25
CA GLY A 167 -25.44 4.56 -15.25
C GLY A 167 -23.99 4.87 -14.88
N THR A 168 -23.12 3.88 -14.66
CA THR A 168 -21.70 4.11 -14.30
C THR A 168 -20.76 4.38 -15.49
N GLY A 169 -21.30 4.55 -16.71
CA GLY A 169 -20.52 4.89 -17.90
C GLY A 169 -19.77 3.71 -18.51
N LYS A 170 -20.26 2.47 -18.36
CA LYS A 170 -19.64 1.27 -18.97
C LYS A 170 -19.51 1.38 -20.48
N GLU A 171 -20.45 2.05 -21.12
CA GLU A 171 -20.49 2.34 -22.55
C GLU A 171 -19.31 3.19 -23.05
N LEU A 172 -18.66 3.93 -22.14
CA LEU A 172 -17.49 4.75 -22.49
C LEU A 172 -16.20 3.93 -22.50
N VAL A 173 -16.23 2.71 -21.99
CA VAL A 173 -15.09 1.79 -21.95
C VAL A 173 -15.10 0.82 -23.13
N ALA A 174 -16.29 0.49 -23.65
CA ALA A 174 -16.48 -0.44 -24.77
C ALA A 174 -16.23 0.27 -26.10
#